data_fc35948845a3ddac31471be70c7fac32
#
_entry.id   fc35948845a3ddac31471be70c7fac32
#
_cell.length_a   1.000
_cell.length_b   1.000
_cell.length_c   1.000
_cell.angle_alpha   90.00
_cell.angle_beta   90.00
_cell.angle_gamma   90.00
#
_symmetry.space_group_name_H-M   'P 1'
#
loop_
_entity.id
_entity.type
_entity.pdbx_description
1 polymer ?
#
loop_
_entity_poly.entity_id
_entity_poly.type
_entity_poly.pdbx_seq_one_letter_code
_entity_poly.pdbx_strand_id
1 'polypeptide(L)'
;VLIFQHDSGLLKDGIEEFLEWDFIGSWIKNIPGCMNGGLSIRNPKLMYEICSKHRYKGMAVHGNEDIYFTNKMRELGYKLPDKATCNKFAVETEFEYGSVGYHAIDKYHKNYNLLLNQYD
;
A
#
# COMPACT_ATOMS: atom_id res chain seq x y z
N VAL A 1 -8.42 -9.07 -2.14
CA VAL A 1 -9.30 -8.15 -1.42
C VAL A 1 -8.74 -6.72 -1.49
N LEU A 2 -9.60 -5.76 -1.74
CA LEU A 2 -9.28 -4.33 -1.66
C LEU A 2 -9.64 -3.83 -0.27
N ILE A 3 -8.66 -3.22 0.39
CA ILE A 3 -8.84 -2.56 1.70
C ILE A 3 -8.64 -1.07 1.48
N PHE A 4 -9.55 -0.26 2.03
CA PHE A 4 -9.42 1.20 1.98
C PHE A 4 -9.87 1.82 3.30
N GLN A 5 -9.20 2.89 3.69
CA GLN A 5 -9.54 3.71 4.84
C GLN A 5 -10.30 4.97 4.39
N HIS A 6 -10.93 5.67 5.33
CA HIS A 6 -11.77 6.83 5.05
C HIS A 6 -11.02 7.99 4.35
N ASP A 7 -9.71 8.07 4.54
CA ASP A 7 -8.83 9.09 3.94
C ASP A 7 -8.11 8.60 2.69
N SER A 8 -8.63 7.57 2.05
CA SER A 8 -8.16 7.08 0.75
C SER A 8 -9.22 7.25 -0.33
N GLY A 9 -8.81 7.18 -1.58
CA GLY A 9 -9.73 7.27 -2.70
C GLY A 9 -9.11 6.76 -3.99
N LEU A 10 -9.97 6.50 -4.96
CA LEU A 10 -9.59 6.14 -6.33
C LEU A 10 -9.76 7.35 -7.24
N LEU A 11 -8.78 7.59 -8.09
CA LEU A 11 -8.71 8.76 -8.97
C LEU A 11 -9.09 8.43 -10.41
N LYS A 12 -8.91 7.18 -10.81
CA LYS A 12 -9.21 6.70 -12.17
C LYS A 12 -9.41 5.18 -12.17
N ASP A 13 -9.85 4.66 -13.30
CA ASP A 13 -9.95 3.22 -13.54
C ASP A 13 -8.56 2.58 -13.64
N GLY A 14 -8.48 1.26 -13.56
CA GLY A 14 -7.25 0.51 -13.75
C GLY A 14 -6.75 -0.25 -12.53
N ILE A 15 -7.55 -0.34 -11.47
CA ILE A 15 -7.16 -1.05 -10.26
C ILE A 15 -6.90 -2.55 -10.52
N GLU A 16 -7.57 -3.12 -11.50
CA GLU A 16 -7.43 -4.52 -11.91
C GLU A 16 -6.05 -4.85 -12.46
N GLU A 17 -5.28 -3.87 -12.91
CA GLU A 17 -3.90 -4.07 -13.38
C GLU A 17 -2.94 -4.50 -12.27
N PHE A 18 -3.36 -4.34 -11.00
CA PHE A 18 -2.52 -4.61 -9.82
C PHE A 18 -2.90 -5.89 -9.08
N LEU A 19 -3.84 -6.69 -9.61
CA LEU A 19 -4.34 -7.91 -8.95
C LEU A 19 -3.32 -9.06 -8.92
N GLU A 20 -2.26 -8.97 -9.68
CA GLU A 20 -1.23 -10.01 -9.74
C GLU A 20 -0.33 -10.07 -8.49
N TRP A 21 -0.31 -9.00 -7.68
CA TRP A 21 0.57 -8.90 -6.52
C TRP A 21 -0.07 -9.51 -5.28
N ASP A 22 0.74 -10.12 -4.43
CA ASP A 22 0.25 -10.71 -3.17
C ASP A 22 -0.11 -9.63 -2.14
N PHE A 23 0.56 -8.49 -2.23
CA PHE A 23 0.24 -7.27 -1.49
C PHE A 23 0.71 -6.09 -2.31
N ILE A 24 -0.13 -5.09 -2.52
CA ILE A 24 0.26 -3.80 -3.07
C ILE A 24 -0.43 -2.68 -2.30
N GLY A 25 0.34 -1.67 -1.95
CA GLY A 25 -0.10 -0.44 -1.31
C GLY A 25 0.80 0.71 -1.74
N SER A 26 0.60 1.90 -1.18
CA SER A 26 1.49 3.02 -1.45
C SER A 26 2.87 2.79 -0.81
N TRP A 27 3.92 3.16 -1.53
CA TRP A 27 5.30 3.04 -1.03
C TRP A 27 5.53 3.98 0.15
N ILE A 28 6.13 3.48 1.23
CA ILE A 28 6.49 4.30 2.40
C ILE A 28 7.92 4.83 2.21
N LYS A 29 8.04 6.14 2.08
CA LYS A 29 9.28 6.82 1.67
C LYS A 29 10.52 6.45 2.49
N ASN A 30 10.37 6.38 3.81
CA ASN A 30 11.51 6.22 4.73
C ASN A 30 11.61 4.81 5.34
N ILE A 31 10.82 3.86 4.88
CA ILE A 31 10.84 2.47 5.37
C ILE A 31 11.03 1.56 4.15
N PRO A 32 12.31 1.24 3.80
CA PRO A 32 12.60 0.49 2.58
C PRO A 32 11.82 -0.82 2.48
N GLY A 33 11.20 -1.02 1.33
CA GLY A 33 10.47 -2.24 1.03
C GLY A 33 9.10 -2.39 1.68
N CYS A 34 8.63 -1.41 2.44
CA CYS A 34 7.32 -1.45 3.07
C CYS A 34 6.29 -0.65 2.31
N MET A 35 5.06 -1.13 2.35
CA MET A 35 3.91 -0.51 1.71
C MET A 35 2.83 -0.23 2.75
N ASN A 36 2.15 0.91 2.60
CA ASN A 36 1.08 1.31 3.48
C ASN A 36 -0.20 0.54 3.17
N GLY A 37 -0.94 0.15 4.20
CA GLY A 37 -2.16 -0.63 4.08
C GLY A 37 -3.45 0.15 3.93
N GLY A 38 -3.40 1.48 4.00
CA GLY A 38 -4.61 2.33 4.00
C GLY A 38 -5.40 2.30 2.70
N LEU A 39 -4.73 2.14 1.58
CA LEU A 39 -5.31 1.70 0.32
C LEU A 39 -4.43 0.56 -0.18
N SER A 40 -4.95 -0.65 -0.19
CA SER A 40 -4.14 -1.82 -0.54
C SER A 40 -4.98 -2.94 -1.15
N ILE A 41 -4.33 -3.72 -2.01
CA ILE A 41 -4.87 -5.00 -2.47
C ILE A 41 -4.03 -6.10 -1.84
N ARG A 42 -4.69 -7.10 -1.26
CA ARG A 42 -4.03 -8.19 -0.54
C ARG A 42 -4.65 -9.54 -0.91
N ASN A 43 -3.81 -10.56 -0.94
CA ASN A 43 -4.26 -11.93 -1.08
C ASN A 43 -4.70 -12.45 0.31
N PRO A 44 -6.01 -12.63 0.56
CA PRO A 44 -6.49 -12.99 1.89
C PRO A 44 -6.03 -14.38 2.35
N LYS A 45 -5.82 -15.30 1.42
CA LYS A 45 -5.31 -16.65 1.74
C LYS A 45 -3.90 -16.58 2.32
N LEU A 46 -3.03 -15.77 1.72
CA LEU A 46 -1.65 -15.59 2.20
C LEU A 46 -1.61 -14.85 3.53
N MET A 47 -2.49 -13.86 3.71
CA MET A 47 -2.66 -13.17 4.99
C MET A 47 -3.03 -14.15 6.10
N TYR A 48 -3.99 -15.02 5.83
CA TYR A 48 -4.42 -16.06 6.76
C TYR A 48 -3.25 -17.03 7.08
N GLU A 49 -2.50 -17.47 6.09
CA GLU A 49 -1.35 -18.35 6.30
C GLU A 49 -0.30 -17.71 7.21
N ILE A 50 0.01 -16.43 7.02
CA ILE A 50 0.95 -15.70 7.87
C ILE A 50 0.43 -15.67 9.32
N CYS A 51 -0.83 -15.29 9.52
CA CYS A 51 -1.43 -15.21 10.85
C CYS A 51 -1.49 -16.58 11.55
N SER A 52 -1.66 -17.66 10.78
CA SER A 52 -1.73 -19.03 11.33
C SER A 52 -0.38 -19.59 11.74
N LYS A 53 0.69 -19.21 11.05
CA LYS A 53 2.04 -19.78 11.22
C LYS A 53 3.00 -18.88 11.99
N HIS A 54 2.72 -17.59 12.08
CA HIS A 54 3.62 -16.59 12.66
C HIS A 54 2.85 -15.72 13.66
N ARG A 55 3.53 -15.36 14.75
CA ARG A 55 2.93 -14.51 15.78
C ARG A 55 3.39 -13.07 15.62
N TYR A 56 2.43 -12.16 15.54
CA TYR A 56 2.70 -10.73 15.67
C TYR A 56 3.06 -10.39 17.12
N LYS A 57 4.24 -9.78 17.32
CA LYS A 57 4.79 -9.50 18.66
C LYS A 57 4.61 -8.04 19.10
N GLY A 58 3.73 -7.31 18.43
CA GLY A 58 3.42 -5.92 18.76
C GLY A 58 4.24 -4.88 18.02
N MET A 59 3.86 -3.62 18.20
CA MET A 59 4.43 -2.47 17.49
C MET A 59 5.94 -2.28 17.72
N ALA A 60 6.40 -2.51 18.96
CA ALA A 60 7.81 -2.32 19.30
C ALA A 60 8.74 -3.29 18.57
N VAL A 61 8.25 -4.47 18.21
CA VAL A 61 9.04 -5.51 17.52
C VAL A 61 8.80 -5.50 16.02
N HIS A 62 7.53 -5.44 15.61
CA HIS A 62 7.12 -5.66 14.22
C HIS A 62 6.60 -4.41 13.50
N GLY A 63 6.45 -3.28 14.20
CA GLY A 63 5.85 -2.07 13.64
C GLY A 63 4.33 -2.20 13.46
N ASN A 64 3.77 -1.35 12.63
CA ASN A 64 2.35 -1.40 12.26
C ASN A 64 2.04 -2.68 11.48
N GLU A 65 0.75 -3.01 11.36
CA GLU A 65 0.31 -4.25 10.69
C GLU A 65 0.78 -4.35 9.24
N ASP A 66 0.75 -3.23 8.51
CA ASP A 66 1.18 -3.18 7.11
C ASP A 66 2.70 -3.38 6.96
N ILE A 67 3.49 -2.79 7.83
CA ILE A 67 4.94 -3.01 7.88
C ILE A 67 5.24 -4.48 8.21
N TYR A 68 4.55 -5.03 9.19
CA TYR A 68 4.69 -6.45 9.57
C TYR A 68 4.40 -7.37 8.39
N PHE A 69 3.25 -7.19 7.73
CA PHE A 69 2.88 -8.05 6.61
C PHE A 69 3.82 -7.92 5.42
N THR A 70 4.21 -6.70 5.04
CA THR A 70 5.11 -6.51 3.90
C THR A 70 6.49 -7.09 4.16
N ASN A 71 7.02 -6.93 5.36
CA ASN A 71 8.31 -7.56 5.75
C ASN A 71 8.20 -9.08 5.78
N LYS A 72 7.14 -9.63 6.37
CA LYS A 72 6.93 -11.07 6.45
C LYS A 72 6.75 -11.70 5.06
N MET A 73 5.98 -11.08 4.20
CA MET A 73 5.78 -11.55 2.83
C MET A 73 7.07 -11.51 2.03
N ARG A 74 7.90 -10.48 2.20
CA ARG A 74 9.21 -10.41 1.54
C ARG A 74 10.13 -11.52 2.03
N GLU A 75 10.21 -11.73 3.33
CA GLU A 75 10.98 -12.80 3.95
C GLU A 75 10.57 -14.18 3.41
N LEU A 76 9.28 -14.40 3.18
CA LEU A 76 8.74 -15.64 2.67
C LEU A 76 8.79 -15.77 1.14
N GLY A 77 9.28 -14.76 0.44
CA GLY A 77 9.42 -14.78 -1.01
C GLY A 77 8.13 -14.59 -1.80
N TYR A 78 7.13 -13.97 -1.21
CA TYR A 78 5.87 -13.68 -1.90
C TYR A 78 6.06 -12.59 -2.96
N LYS A 79 5.11 -12.53 -3.91
CA LYS A 79 5.16 -11.63 -5.05
C LYS A 79 4.79 -10.20 -4.64
N LEU A 80 5.80 -9.36 -4.44
CA LEU A 80 5.63 -7.96 -4.04
C LEU A 80 6.15 -7.02 -5.14
N PRO A 81 5.47 -5.88 -5.38
CA PRO A 81 5.88 -4.93 -6.40
C PRO A 81 7.08 -4.08 -5.97
N ASP A 82 7.72 -3.45 -6.96
CA ASP A 82 8.73 -2.43 -6.72
C ASP A 82 8.09 -1.07 -6.43
N LYS A 83 8.92 -0.10 -6.08
CA LYS A 83 8.50 1.27 -5.79
C LYS A 83 7.74 1.91 -6.96
N ALA A 84 8.24 1.75 -8.19
CA ALA A 84 7.61 2.35 -9.37
C ALA A 84 6.19 1.83 -9.59
N THR A 85 5.99 0.53 -9.38
CA THR A 85 4.66 -0.09 -9.48
C THR A 85 3.75 0.39 -8.37
N CYS A 86 4.25 0.47 -7.13
CA CYS A 86 3.48 1.02 -6.00
C CYS A 86 3.00 2.43 -6.28
N ASN A 87 3.86 3.30 -6.82
CA ASN A 87 3.52 4.69 -7.12
C ASN A 87 2.47 4.82 -8.24
N LYS A 88 2.39 3.86 -9.15
CA LYS A 88 1.31 3.80 -10.13
C LYS A 88 -0.02 3.36 -9.52
N PHE A 89 0.04 2.56 -8.46
CA PHE A 89 -1.14 2.11 -7.75
C PHE A 89 -1.70 3.20 -6.83
N ALA A 90 -0.89 3.68 -5.88
CA ALA A 90 -1.33 4.67 -4.91
C ALA A 90 -0.18 5.53 -4.41
N VAL A 91 -0.49 6.79 -4.10
CA VAL A 91 0.45 7.75 -3.50
C VAL A 91 0.06 8.06 -2.06
N GLU A 92 1.05 8.30 -1.21
CA GLU A 92 0.87 8.73 0.17
C GLU A 92 2.05 9.62 0.59
N THR A 93 3.13 9.03 1.12
CA THR A 93 4.33 9.78 1.54
C THR A 93 5.14 10.28 0.36
N GLU A 94 5.09 9.59 -0.77
CA GLU A 94 5.64 10.06 -2.04
C GLU A 94 4.52 10.56 -2.93
N PHE A 95 4.85 11.55 -3.76
CA PHE A 95 3.91 12.14 -4.70
C PHE A 95 4.35 11.84 -6.13
N GLU A 96 3.42 11.29 -6.92
CA GLU A 96 3.63 11.03 -8.34
C GLU A 96 2.29 11.19 -9.06
N TYR A 97 2.29 11.87 -10.22
CA TYR A 97 1.09 11.99 -11.03
C TYR A 97 0.79 10.69 -11.77
N GLY A 98 -0.50 10.40 -11.98
CA GLY A 98 -0.93 9.24 -12.76
C GLY A 98 -1.26 8.00 -11.94
N SER A 99 -1.18 8.07 -10.61
CA SER A 99 -1.59 6.95 -9.74
C SER A 99 -3.09 6.66 -9.84
N VAL A 100 -3.46 5.41 -9.62
CA VAL A 100 -4.87 4.99 -9.60
C VAL A 100 -5.57 5.47 -8.33
N GLY A 101 -4.85 5.55 -7.22
CA GLY A 101 -5.43 5.98 -5.96
C GLY A 101 -4.48 6.73 -5.05
N TYR A 102 -4.97 7.03 -3.87
CA TYR A 102 -4.21 7.72 -2.83
C TYR A 102 -4.64 7.29 -1.43
N HIS A 103 -3.76 7.53 -0.45
CA HIS A 103 -4.07 7.41 0.97
C HIS A 103 -3.43 8.56 1.72
N ALA A 104 -4.19 9.22 2.60
CA ALA A 104 -3.73 10.23 3.55
C ALA A 104 -2.85 11.35 2.94
N ILE A 105 -3.08 11.73 1.69
CA ILE A 105 -2.23 12.70 0.97
C ILE A 105 -2.25 14.09 1.59
N ASP A 106 -3.34 14.46 2.24
CA ASP A 106 -3.48 15.73 2.93
C ASP A 106 -2.49 15.89 4.11
N LYS A 107 -2.05 14.79 4.69
CA LYS A 107 -1.07 14.78 5.78
C LYS A 107 0.36 15.07 5.31
N TYR A 108 0.67 14.71 4.07
CA TYR A 108 2.05 14.72 3.57
C TYR A 108 2.30 15.76 2.48
N HIS A 109 1.26 16.26 1.82
CA HIS A 109 1.38 17.13 0.64
C HIS A 109 0.49 18.37 0.78
N LYS A 110 1.11 19.55 0.86
CA LYS A 110 0.39 20.82 1.00
C LYS A 110 -0.54 21.10 -0.17
N ASN A 111 -0.16 20.67 -1.36
CA ASN A 111 -0.89 20.92 -2.61
C ASN A 111 -1.68 19.68 -3.09
N TYR A 112 -2.19 18.88 -2.15
CA TYR A 112 -2.92 17.65 -2.49
C TYR A 112 -4.14 17.90 -3.41
N ASN A 113 -4.74 19.08 -3.37
CA ASN A 113 -5.84 19.45 -4.26
C ASN A 113 -5.42 19.41 -5.74
N LEU A 114 -4.17 19.74 -6.05
CA LEU A 114 -3.65 19.66 -7.42
C LEU A 114 -3.57 18.21 -7.90
N LEU A 115 -3.27 17.28 -7.00
CA LEU A 115 -3.30 15.86 -7.32
C LEU A 115 -4.73 15.41 -7.65
N LEU A 116 -5.70 15.80 -6.83
CA LEU A 116 -7.10 15.41 -7.05
C LEU A 116 -7.66 16.02 -8.34
N ASN A 117 -7.27 17.24 -8.68
CA ASN A 117 -7.80 17.96 -9.83
C ASN A 117 -7.20 17.49 -11.17
N GLN A 118 -6.13 16.74 -11.18
CA GLN A 118 -5.48 16.28 -12.42
C GLN A 118 -6.35 15.36 -13.27
N TYR A 119 -7.39 14.79 -12.69
CA TYR A 119 -8.28 13.81 -13.33
C TYR A 119 -9.65 14.36 -13.68
N ASP A 120 -9.88 15.63 -13.44
CA ASP A 120 -11.16 16.31 -13.71
C ASP A 120 -11.35 16.64 -15.20
#